data_bc8ab75e660d0f91253f40d84bd8c684
#
_entry.id   bc8ab75e660d0f91253f40d84bd8c684
#
_cell.length_a   1.000
_cell.length_b   1.000
_cell.length_c   1.000
_cell.angle_alpha   90.00
_cell.angle_beta   90.00
_cell.angle_gamma   90.00
#
_symmetry.space_group_name_H-M   'P 1'
#
loop_
_entity.id
_entity.type
_entity.pdbx_description
1 polymer ?
#
loop_
_entity_poly.entity_id
_entity_poly.type
_entity_poly.pdbx_seq_one_letter_code
_entity_poly.pdbx_strand_id
1 'polypeptide(L)'
;LVRSRGLGDVYKRQIYVNSEVTTHIVMPENIKLVDISTTKIMGNQCADNMVRIKPYLEQDSVKSAFSENELLGTITLIGERHIAQYDVVYTHYPSMAASIFEVAYSDTQSYINPEVSMPKAEMVRYAWAVYGSKRKYNQVVSNAHGMKAIVNNIYTIGDYFFIDYSLQNKTKIAYDIEELRVKLTDKKETKATNSQTIELTPIYSLNPVKKFKKNYRNVLVIEKLTFPDEKVLRLEISENQISGRVITLTIEYEDILNADGFDSDILKNSSCYPYYYIYR
;
A
#
# COMPACT_ATOMS: atom_id res chain seq x y z
N LEU A 1 7.52 43.79 -6.75
CA LEU A 1 8.50 42.81 -6.32
C LEU A 1 7.81 41.80 -5.39
N VAL A 2 7.43 40.69 -5.94
CA VAL A 2 7.00 39.53 -5.16
C VAL A 2 8.27 38.96 -4.53
N ARG A 3 8.49 39.20 -3.25
CA ARG A 3 9.53 38.50 -2.49
C ARG A 3 9.12 37.04 -2.42
N SER A 4 9.82 36.17 -3.14
CA SER A 4 9.89 34.75 -2.84
C SER A 4 10.31 34.63 -1.38
N ARG A 5 9.38 34.26 -0.50
CA ARG A 5 9.74 33.79 0.84
C ARG A 5 10.40 32.44 0.63
N GLY A 6 11.73 32.45 0.61
CA GLY A 6 12.50 31.23 0.70
C GLY A 6 12.07 30.50 1.96
N LEU A 7 11.92 29.19 1.89
CA LEU A 7 11.62 28.24 2.98
C LEU A 7 12.68 28.24 4.10
N GLY A 8 13.53 29.30 4.21
CA GLY A 8 14.72 29.36 5.03
C GLY A 8 14.54 29.62 6.52
N ASP A 9 13.34 29.93 7.02
CA ASP A 9 13.13 30.35 8.41
C ASP A 9 12.13 29.54 9.21
N VAL A 10 11.82 28.32 8.79
CA VAL A 10 11.13 27.37 9.67
C VAL A 10 12.23 26.72 10.53
N TYR A 11 12.20 26.92 11.84
CA TYR A 11 13.01 26.17 12.80
C TYR A 11 12.84 24.68 12.48
N LYS A 12 13.86 24.09 11.84
CA LYS A 12 13.87 22.64 11.61
C LYS A 12 13.93 21.98 12.97
N ARG A 13 13.01 21.08 13.23
CA ARG A 13 13.04 20.28 14.44
C ARG A 13 14.26 19.37 14.40
N GLN A 14 14.85 19.10 15.55
CA GLN A 14 16.04 18.30 15.70
C GLN A 14 15.70 16.89 16.14
N ILE A 15 16.42 15.92 15.56
CA ILE A 15 16.40 14.52 16.00
C ILE A 15 17.80 14.23 16.57
N TYR A 16 17.85 13.91 17.85
CA TYR A 16 19.09 13.50 18.50
C TYR A 16 19.36 12.02 18.24
N VAL A 17 20.56 11.72 17.76
CA VAL A 17 21.01 10.35 17.43
C VAL A 17 22.30 10.02 18.19
N ASN A 18 22.49 8.73 18.45
CA ASN A 18 23.65 8.21 19.17
C ASN A 18 24.19 6.95 18.49
N SER A 19 25.49 6.68 18.63
CA SER A 19 26.12 5.51 18.00
C SER A 19 25.64 4.17 18.57
N GLU A 20 25.13 4.14 19.79
CA GLU A 20 24.62 2.92 20.46
C GLU A 20 23.13 2.69 20.22
N VAL A 21 22.37 3.77 19.94
CA VAL A 21 20.92 3.74 19.76
C VAL A 21 20.55 3.89 18.28
N THR A 22 19.76 2.96 17.76
CA THR A 22 19.17 3.12 16.43
C THR A 22 17.88 3.92 16.56
N THR A 23 17.76 5.02 15.82
CA THR A 23 16.55 5.86 15.80
C THR A 23 15.63 5.42 14.67
N HIS A 24 14.37 5.14 15.00
CA HIS A 24 13.31 4.84 14.05
C HIS A 24 12.41 6.07 13.93
N ILE A 25 12.28 6.60 12.72
CA ILE A 25 11.40 7.73 12.42
C ILE A 25 10.15 7.16 11.78
N VAL A 26 9.00 7.42 12.37
CA VAL A 26 7.69 6.91 11.94
C VAL A 26 6.88 8.06 11.38
N MET A 27 6.55 7.99 10.08
CA MET A 27 5.66 8.94 9.42
C MET A 27 4.19 8.55 9.62
N PRO A 28 3.25 9.52 9.63
CA PRO A 28 1.81 9.23 9.71
C PRO A 28 1.21 8.69 8.41
N GLU A 29 2.00 8.61 7.35
CA GLU A 29 1.63 8.05 6.05
C GLU A 29 2.80 7.28 5.43
N ASN A 30 2.58 6.58 4.30
CA ASN A 30 3.66 5.86 3.63
C ASN A 30 4.73 6.81 3.09
N ILE A 31 5.98 6.44 3.28
CA ILE A 31 7.15 7.15 2.77
C ILE A 31 7.40 6.69 1.34
N LYS A 32 7.58 7.64 0.43
CA LYS A 32 7.89 7.41 -0.98
C LYS A 32 9.36 7.66 -1.30
N LEU A 33 9.95 8.64 -0.62
CA LEU A 33 11.36 8.97 -0.78
C LEU A 33 11.96 9.38 0.55
N VAL A 34 13.19 8.94 0.79
CA VAL A 34 14.04 9.38 1.90
C VAL A 34 15.29 10.00 1.31
N ASP A 35 15.53 11.26 1.65
CA ASP A 35 16.75 11.96 1.29
C ASP A 35 17.57 12.28 2.54
N ILE A 36 18.82 11.85 2.55
CA ILE A 36 19.78 12.09 3.61
C ILE A 36 20.92 12.93 3.04
N SER A 37 21.08 14.15 3.52
CA SER A 37 21.99 15.16 2.94
C SER A 37 23.48 14.87 3.14
N THR A 38 23.86 13.79 3.85
CA THR A 38 25.24 13.56 4.29
C THR A 38 25.57 12.07 4.42
N THR A 39 26.85 11.73 4.24
CA THR A 39 27.38 10.38 4.49
C THR A 39 27.57 10.06 5.98
N LYS A 40 27.48 11.06 6.88
CA LYS A 40 27.59 10.88 8.33
C LYS A 40 26.39 10.18 8.96
N ILE A 41 25.33 9.97 8.20
CA ILE A 41 24.12 9.31 8.62
C ILE A 41 23.89 8.12 7.71
N MET A 42 23.83 6.92 8.28
CA MET A 42 23.39 5.73 7.58
C MET A 42 21.91 5.50 7.90
N GLY A 43 21.11 5.22 6.89
CA GLY A 43 19.68 4.93 7.08
C GLY A 43 19.10 4.10 5.95
N ASN A 44 18.00 3.43 6.26
CA ASN A 44 17.18 2.75 5.26
C ASN A 44 15.72 2.66 5.71
N GLN A 45 14.84 2.60 4.74
CA GLN A 45 13.42 2.35 4.99
C GLN A 45 13.24 0.88 5.42
N CYS A 46 12.66 0.67 6.60
CA CYS A 46 12.45 -0.67 7.17
C CYS A 46 10.98 -1.10 7.18
N ALA A 47 10.05 -0.18 6.93
CA ALA A 47 8.63 -0.43 6.71
C ALA A 47 8.06 0.67 5.80
N ASP A 48 6.81 0.51 5.33
CA ASP A 48 6.18 1.47 4.42
C ASP A 48 6.21 2.91 4.94
N ASN A 49 6.07 3.09 6.25
CA ASN A 49 6.02 4.40 6.90
C ASN A 49 7.15 4.63 7.92
N MET A 50 8.19 3.80 7.90
CA MET A 50 9.27 3.87 8.90
C MET A 50 10.65 3.84 8.27
N VAL A 51 11.50 4.75 8.73
CA VAL A 51 12.93 4.82 8.39
C VAL A 51 13.75 4.67 9.66
N ARG A 52 14.77 3.83 9.61
CA ARG A 52 15.77 3.77 10.67
C ARG A 52 17.01 4.55 10.26
N ILE A 53 17.59 5.28 11.21
CA ILE A 53 18.84 6.00 11.03
C ILE A 53 19.82 5.72 12.17
N LYS A 54 21.11 5.85 11.85
CA LYS A 54 22.20 5.76 12.79
C LYS A 54 23.37 6.64 12.35
N PRO A 55 24.13 7.28 13.27
CA PRO A 55 25.36 7.95 12.92
C PRO A 55 26.37 6.98 12.30
N TYR A 56 27.05 7.41 11.26
CA TYR A 56 28.09 6.61 10.60
C TYR A 56 29.38 7.42 10.50
N LEU A 57 30.45 6.87 11.04
CA LEU A 57 31.78 7.44 10.94
C LEU A 57 32.58 6.59 9.94
N GLU A 58 33.07 7.20 8.88
CA GLU A 58 33.95 6.52 7.92
C GLU A 58 35.26 6.13 8.63
N GLN A 59 35.70 4.88 8.42
CA GLN A 59 36.90 4.31 9.08
C GLN A 59 38.18 5.09 8.76
N ASP A 60 38.23 5.75 7.61
CA ASP A 60 39.38 6.56 7.15
C ASP A 60 39.27 8.06 7.52
N SER A 61 38.25 8.44 8.32
CA SER A 61 38.08 9.83 8.69
C SER A 61 39.09 10.24 9.76
N VAL A 62 39.65 11.45 9.63
CA VAL A 62 40.60 12.06 10.60
C VAL A 62 39.95 12.22 11.98
N LYS A 63 38.60 12.24 12.05
CA LYS A 63 37.82 12.27 13.30
C LYS A 63 37.55 10.84 13.79
N SER A 64 37.93 10.57 15.02
CA SER A 64 37.64 9.32 15.71
C SER A 64 36.23 9.26 16.37
N ALA A 65 35.56 10.41 16.51
CA ALA A 65 34.23 10.54 17.12
C ALA A 65 33.55 11.85 16.70
N PHE A 66 32.21 11.89 16.80
CA PHE A 66 31.43 13.12 16.67
C PHE A 66 31.47 13.93 17.96
N SER A 67 31.36 15.26 17.85
CA SER A 67 31.25 16.14 19.00
C SER A 67 29.81 16.17 19.54
N GLU A 68 29.65 16.49 20.83
CA GLU A 68 28.32 16.72 21.41
C GLU A 68 27.61 17.87 20.69
N ASN A 69 26.35 17.71 20.34
CA ASN A 69 25.52 18.64 19.55
C ASN A 69 26.08 18.94 18.14
N GLU A 70 26.90 18.06 17.57
CA GLU A 70 27.34 18.20 16.18
C GLU A 70 26.13 17.97 15.24
N LEU A 71 25.87 18.94 14.36
CA LEU A 71 24.91 18.75 13.27
C LEU A 71 25.51 17.79 12.24
N LEU A 72 24.95 16.60 12.13
CA LEU A 72 25.42 15.60 11.17
C LEU A 72 24.92 15.87 9.77
N GLY A 73 23.71 16.41 9.65
CA GLY A 73 23.06 16.71 8.39
C GLY A 73 21.54 16.80 8.54
N THR A 74 20.85 16.77 7.43
CA THR A 74 19.39 16.87 7.37
C THR A 74 18.82 15.58 6.79
N ILE A 75 17.69 15.12 7.32
CA ILE A 75 16.87 14.08 6.71
C ILE A 75 15.56 14.67 6.22
N THR A 76 15.20 14.35 4.98
CA THR A 76 13.92 14.73 4.38
C THR A 76 13.12 13.47 4.07
N LEU A 77 11.90 13.41 4.57
CA LEU A 77 10.96 12.34 4.37
C LEU A 77 9.82 12.84 3.49
N ILE A 78 9.66 12.27 2.31
CA ILE A 78 8.58 12.61 1.38
C ILE A 78 7.57 11.47 1.43
N GLY A 79 6.39 11.80 1.90
CA GLY A 79 5.27 10.88 1.98
C GLY A 79 4.36 10.94 0.75
N GLU A 80 3.13 10.45 0.91
CA GLU A 80 2.12 10.48 -0.15
C GLU A 80 1.55 11.89 -0.37
N ARG A 81 1.33 12.64 0.71
CA ARG A 81 0.77 14.01 0.69
C ARG A 81 1.50 15.02 1.58
N HIS A 82 2.52 14.59 2.29
CA HIS A 82 3.24 15.44 3.22
C HIS A 82 4.75 15.25 3.11
N ILE A 83 5.47 16.29 3.44
CA ILE A 83 6.92 16.28 3.56
C ILE A 83 7.30 16.71 4.98
N ALA A 84 8.27 16.00 5.57
CA ALA A 84 8.86 16.34 6.85
C ALA A 84 10.38 16.46 6.71
N GLN A 85 10.97 17.44 7.36
CA GLN A 85 12.41 17.67 7.33
C GLN A 85 12.93 17.91 8.74
N TYR A 86 14.05 17.25 9.09
CA TYR A 86 14.67 17.33 10.41
C TYR A 86 16.16 17.48 10.30
N ASP A 87 16.72 18.29 11.20
CA ASP A 87 18.16 18.32 11.44
C ASP A 87 18.53 17.14 12.36
N VAL A 88 19.54 16.38 11.98
CA VAL A 88 20.03 15.24 12.74
C VAL A 88 21.27 15.67 13.53
N VAL A 89 21.16 15.61 14.83
CA VAL A 89 22.18 16.10 15.78
C VAL A 89 22.74 14.94 16.59
N TYR A 90 24.04 14.88 16.73
CA TYR A 90 24.68 13.85 17.53
C TYR A 90 24.64 14.17 19.02
N THR A 91 24.45 13.17 19.85
CA THR A 91 24.60 13.24 21.30
C THR A 91 25.40 12.08 21.86
N HIS A 92 26.27 12.35 22.83
CA HIS A 92 27.00 11.31 23.57
C HIS A 92 26.10 10.53 24.55
N TYR A 93 24.92 11.08 24.88
CA TYR A 93 24.01 10.50 25.86
C TYR A 93 22.96 9.63 25.19
N PRO A 94 23.04 8.27 25.31
CA PRO A 94 22.04 7.38 24.71
C PRO A 94 20.60 7.66 25.17
N SER A 95 20.43 8.18 26.39
CA SER A 95 19.14 8.55 26.95
C SER A 95 18.47 9.76 26.27
N MET A 96 19.24 10.59 25.57
CA MET A 96 18.74 11.74 24.81
C MET A 96 18.38 11.34 23.36
N ALA A 97 18.94 10.24 22.87
CA ALA A 97 18.63 9.74 21.53
C ALA A 97 17.27 9.03 21.54
N ALA A 98 16.38 9.47 20.67
CA ALA A 98 15.08 8.82 20.52
C ALA A 98 15.24 7.46 19.84
N SER A 99 14.80 6.37 20.47
CA SER A 99 14.73 5.06 19.80
C SER A 99 13.58 5.02 18.78
N ILE A 100 12.47 5.72 19.09
CA ILE A 100 11.33 5.93 18.19
C ILE A 100 11.01 7.42 18.18
N PHE A 101 10.91 7.99 17.00
CA PHE A 101 10.53 9.37 16.77
C PHE A 101 9.27 9.40 15.88
N GLU A 102 8.13 9.75 16.45
CA GLU A 102 6.87 9.84 15.73
C GLU A 102 6.69 11.25 15.15
N VAL A 103 6.47 11.31 13.83
CA VAL A 103 6.20 12.55 13.10
C VAL A 103 4.70 12.84 13.21
N ALA A 104 4.36 13.96 13.86
CA ALA A 104 2.97 14.42 13.89
C ALA A 104 2.60 15.13 12.56
N TYR A 105 1.33 15.07 12.16
CA TYR A 105 0.86 15.83 10.98
C TYR A 105 1.13 17.35 11.10
N SER A 106 1.07 17.91 12.31
CA SER A 106 1.41 19.31 12.58
C SER A 106 2.86 19.67 12.23
N ASP A 107 3.73 18.69 12.16
CA ASP A 107 5.16 18.84 11.91
C ASP A 107 5.53 18.64 10.45
N THR A 108 4.54 18.35 9.63
CA THR A 108 4.69 18.15 8.20
C THR A 108 4.16 19.35 7.40
N GLN A 109 4.66 19.50 6.19
CA GLN A 109 4.13 20.42 5.20
C GLN A 109 3.37 19.65 4.13
N SER A 110 2.25 20.21 3.66
CA SER A 110 1.50 19.62 2.55
C SER A 110 2.35 19.59 1.29
N TYR A 111 2.39 18.43 0.66
CA TYR A 111 3.11 18.19 -0.59
C TYR A 111 2.25 17.30 -1.49
N ILE A 112 1.93 17.78 -2.70
CA ILE A 112 1.22 16.97 -3.68
C ILE A 112 2.26 16.17 -4.46
N ASN A 113 2.37 14.89 -4.14
CA ASN A 113 3.26 13.99 -4.86
C ASN A 113 2.60 13.60 -6.21
N PRO A 114 3.19 14.00 -7.36
CA PRO A 114 2.62 13.70 -8.67
C PRO A 114 2.61 12.21 -9.02
N GLU A 115 3.43 11.40 -8.33
CA GLU A 115 3.51 9.94 -8.55
C GLU A 115 2.42 9.17 -7.78
N VAL A 116 1.65 9.84 -6.92
CA VAL A 116 0.63 9.22 -6.09
C VAL A 116 -0.75 9.74 -6.49
N SER A 117 -1.46 8.97 -7.31
CA SER A 117 -2.82 9.34 -7.74
C SER A 117 -3.85 9.18 -6.61
N MET A 118 -3.65 8.21 -5.70
CA MET A 118 -4.51 8.00 -4.53
C MET A 118 -3.68 7.54 -3.32
N PRO A 119 -3.71 8.29 -2.18
CA PRO A 119 -3.06 7.87 -0.94
C PRO A 119 -3.65 6.58 -0.38
N LYS A 120 -2.84 5.78 0.30
CA LYS A 120 -3.27 4.50 0.88
C LYS A 120 -4.45 4.66 1.85
N ALA A 121 -4.45 5.70 2.69
CA ALA A 121 -5.54 5.96 3.62
C ALA A 121 -6.89 6.19 2.91
N GLU A 122 -6.87 6.89 1.77
CA GLU A 122 -8.04 7.11 0.94
C GLU A 122 -8.49 5.83 0.25
N MET A 123 -7.53 5.04 -0.27
CA MET A 123 -7.80 3.74 -0.88
C MET A 123 -8.47 2.78 0.12
N VAL A 124 -7.99 2.72 1.35
CA VAL A 124 -8.62 1.94 2.44
C VAL A 124 -10.05 2.38 2.68
N ARG A 125 -10.30 3.70 2.74
CA ARG A 125 -11.64 4.26 2.94
C ARG A 125 -12.60 3.85 1.82
N TYR A 126 -12.18 3.94 0.57
CA TYR A 126 -12.99 3.50 -0.56
C TYR A 126 -13.20 1.98 -0.57
N ALA A 127 -12.18 1.20 -0.24
CA ALA A 127 -12.31 -0.26 -0.18
C ALA A 127 -13.34 -0.70 0.88
N TRP A 128 -13.39 -0.05 2.04
CA TRP A 128 -14.42 -0.28 3.05
C TRP A 128 -15.82 0.12 2.56
N ALA A 129 -15.94 1.27 1.88
CA ALA A 129 -17.22 1.71 1.33
C ALA A 129 -17.75 0.73 0.28
N VAL A 130 -16.89 0.23 -0.60
CA VAL A 130 -17.22 -0.81 -1.58
C VAL A 130 -17.61 -2.11 -0.88
N TYR A 131 -16.88 -2.54 0.15
CA TYR A 131 -17.22 -3.72 0.94
C TYR A 131 -18.58 -3.59 1.64
N GLY A 132 -18.96 -2.40 2.11
CA GLY A 132 -20.26 -2.09 2.72
C GLY A 132 -21.40 -1.97 1.71
N SER A 133 -21.10 -1.83 0.42
CA SER A 133 -22.12 -1.67 -0.62
C SER A 133 -22.92 -2.95 -0.86
N LYS A 134 -24.16 -2.77 -1.33
CA LYS A 134 -25.00 -3.90 -1.75
C LYS A 134 -24.44 -4.49 -3.04
N ARG A 135 -24.49 -5.80 -3.12
CA ARG A 135 -24.15 -6.53 -4.35
C ARG A 135 -25.09 -6.11 -5.48
N LYS A 136 -24.52 -5.59 -6.55
CA LYS A 136 -25.25 -5.20 -7.77
C LYS A 136 -24.89 -6.13 -8.94
N TYR A 137 -23.69 -6.70 -8.92
CA TYR A 137 -23.12 -7.47 -10.02
C TYR A 137 -23.37 -8.97 -9.81
N ASN A 138 -23.87 -9.66 -10.84
CA ASN A 138 -24.27 -11.06 -10.73
C ASN A 138 -23.74 -11.96 -11.85
N GLN A 139 -23.01 -11.40 -12.80
CA GLN A 139 -22.66 -12.09 -14.06
C GLN A 139 -21.42 -12.96 -13.92
N VAL A 140 -20.39 -12.50 -13.19
CA VAL A 140 -19.15 -13.25 -13.01
C VAL A 140 -19.27 -14.21 -11.83
N VAL A 141 -19.48 -15.49 -12.14
CA VAL A 141 -19.60 -16.58 -11.16
C VAL A 141 -18.79 -17.78 -11.66
N SER A 142 -18.01 -18.36 -10.77
CA SER A 142 -17.27 -19.60 -11.03
C SER A 142 -17.60 -20.65 -9.98
N ASN A 143 -17.72 -21.91 -10.41
CA ASN A 143 -17.93 -23.05 -9.53
C ASN A 143 -16.89 -24.13 -9.86
N ALA A 144 -16.03 -24.45 -8.92
CA ALA A 144 -15.01 -25.47 -9.07
C ALA A 144 -14.70 -26.13 -7.72
N HIS A 145 -14.43 -27.41 -7.70
CA HIS A 145 -13.94 -28.16 -6.52
C HIS A 145 -14.78 -27.96 -5.23
N GLY A 146 -16.10 -27.84 -5.36
CA GLY A 146 -16.98 -27.55 -4.22
C GLY A 146 -16.87 -26.11 -3.69
N MET A 147 -16.20 -25.22 -4.42
CA MET A 147 -16.12 -23.81 -4.18
C MET A 147 -17.01 -23.03 -5.14
N LYS A 148 -17.54 -21.91 -4.68
CA LYS A 148 -18.21 -20.92 -5.53
C LYS A 148 -17.52 -19.57 -5.33
N ALA A 149 -17.05 -18.98 -6.41
CA ALA A 149 -16.51 -17.62 -6.44
C ALA A 149 -17.47 -16.68 -7.18
N ILE A 150 -17.57 -15.44 -6.73
CA ILE A 150 -18.55 -14.49 -7.24
C ILE A 150 -17.90 -13.10 -7.21
N VAL A 151 -17.99 -12.34 -8.29
CA VAL A 151 -17.76 -10.88 -8.26
C VAL A 151 -19.05 -10.21 -7.80
N ASN A 152 -18.97 -9.45 -6.71
CA ASN A 152 -20.13 -8.75 -6.15
C ASN A 152 -20.32 -7.37 -6.80
N ASN A 153 -19.23 -6.62 -6.97
CA ASN A 153 -19.22 -5.29 -7.56
C ASN A 153 -17.85 -4.99 -8.18
N ILE A 154 -17.83 -4.15 -9.19
CA ILE A 154 -16.64 -3.55 -9.76
C ILE A 154 -16.88 -2.03 -9.78
N TYR A 155 -15.99 -1.26 -9.13
CA TYR A 155 -16.06 0.21 -9.11
C TYR A 155 -14.79 0.80 -9.70
N THR A 156 -14.97 1.87 -10.48
CA THR A 156 -13.87 2.71 -10.95
C THR A 156 -13.77 3.94 -10.07
N ILE A 157 -12.64 4.13 -9.41
CA ILE A 157 -12.39 5.26 -8.52
C ILE A 157 -11.01 5.83 -8.86
N GLY A 158 -10.96 7.02 -9.47
CA GLY A 158 -9.73 7.59 -9.98
C GLY A 158 -9.06 6.66 -11.00
N ASP A 159 -7.81 6.33 -10.76
CA ASP A 159 -7.01 5.45 -11.62
C ASP A 159 -6.99 3.99 -11.17
N TYR A 160 -8.00 3.56 -10.40
CA TYR A 160 -8.06 2.22 -9.83
C TYR A 160 -9.41 1.54 -10.06
N PHE A 161 -9.36 0.20 -10.20
CA PHE A 161 -10.52 -0.68 -10.06
C PHE A 161 -10.56 -1.29 -8.66
N PHE A 162 -11.73 -1.19 -8.04
CA PHE A 162 -12.04 -1.85 -6.78
C PHE A 162 -12.96 -3.04 -7.07
N ILE A 163 -12.43 -4.24 -6.97
CA ILE A 163 -13.11 -5.50 -7.30
C ILE A 163 -13.53 -6.17 -6.00
N ASP A 164 -14.82 -6.14 -5.72
CA ASP A 164 -15.43 -6.84 -4.57
C ASP A 164 -15.80 -8.26 -4.98
N TYR A 165 -15.22 -9.24 -4.33
CA TYR A 165 -15.49 -10.65 -4.61
C TYR A 165 -15.72 -11.45 -3.35
N SER A 166 -16.46 -12.56 -3.51
CA SER A 166 -16.79 -13.50 -2.43
C SER A 166 -16.46 -14.93 -2.84
N LEU A 167 -15.97 -15.70 -1.88
CA LEU A 167 -15.77 -17.15 -2.00
C LEU A 167 -16.69 -17.88 -1.02
N GLN A 168 -17.34 -18.94 -1.48
CA GLN A 168 -18.15 -19.84 -0.67
C GLN A 168 -17.58 -21.25 -0.77
N ASN A 169 -17.17 -21.79 0.35
CA ASN A 169 -16.71 -23.18 0.44
C ASN A 169 -17.85 -24.06 0.90
N LYS A 170 -18.35 -24.91 -0.01
CA LYS A 170 -19.43 -25.86 0.25
C LYS A 170 -18.93 -27.19 0.83
N THR A 171 -17.60 -27.34 0.93
CA THR A 171 -16.98 -28.55 1.49
C THR A 171 -16.81 -28.44 3.01
N LYS A 172 -16.50 -29.56 3.65
CA LYS A 172 -16.18 -29.61 5.08
C LYS A 172 -14.72 -29.24 5.38
N ILE A 173 -13.86 -29.26 4.36
CA ILE A 173 -12.42 -28.97 4.46
C ILE A 173 -12.24 -27.45 4.31
N ALA A 174 -11.57 -26.82 5.27
CA ALA A 174 -11.22 -25.41 5.17
C ALA A 174 -10.34 -25.16 3.93
N TYR A 175 -10.40 -23.96 3.40
CA TYR A 175 -9.59 -23.55 2.26
C TYR A 175 -8.41 -22.70 2.77
N ASP A 176 -7.20 -23.20 2.60
CA ASP A 176 -5.97 -22.53 2.96
C ASP A 176 -5.46 -21.79 1.71
N ILE A 177 -5.56 -20.45 1.71
CA ILE A 177 -5.16 -19.64 0.56
C ILE A 177 -3.63 -19.57 0.51
N GLU A 178 -3.05 -20.04 -0.57
CA GLU A 178 -1.63 -19.89 -0.87
C GLU A 178 -1.39 -18.51 -1.50
N GLU A 179 -2.11 -18.22 -2.58
CA GLU A 179 -1.88 -17.04 -3.38
C GLU A 179 -3.16 -16.60 -4.10
N LEU A 180 -3.27 -15.29 -4.32
CA LEU A 180 -4.21 -14.68 -5.24
C LEU A 180 -3.41 -14.01 -6.34
N ARG A 181 -3.58 -14.49 -7.57
CA ARG A 181 -2.95 -13.92 -8.77
C ARG A 181 -3.98 -13.23 -9.63
N VAL A 182 -3.61 -12.06 -10.13
CA VAL A 182 -4.39 -11.33 -11.12
C VAL A 182 -3.65 -11.40 -12.43
N LYS A 183 -4.29 -11.94 -13.46
CA LYS A 183 -3.67 -12.18 -14.77
C LYS A 183 -4.54 -11.63 -15.88
N LEU A 184 -3.92 -10.93 -16.82
CA LEU A 184 -4.51 -10.61 -18.10
C LEU A 184 -4.07 -11.66 -19.11
N THR A 185 -5.01 -12.44 -19.64
CA THR A 185 -4.75 -13.56 -20.56
C THR A 185 -5.63 -13.48 -21.79
N ASP A 186 -5.26 -14.20 -22.83
CA ASP A 186 -6.11 -14.34 -24.02
C ASP A 186 -7.40 -15.12 -23.70
N LYS A 187 -8.54 -14.70 -24.25
CA LYS A 187 -9.85 -15.30 -24.06
C LYS A 187 -9.90 -16.73 -24.62
N LYS A 188 -9.22 -16.97 -25.76
CA LYS A 188 -9.11 -18.28 -26.43
C LYS A 188 -7.66 -18.74 -26.42
N GLU A 189 -7.38 -19.79 -25.67
CA GLU A 189 -6.13 -20.52 -25.75
C GLU A 189 -6.23 -21.54 -26.89
N THR A 190 -5.68 -21.23 -28.06
CA THR A 190 -5.50 -22.21 -29.14
C THR A 190 -4.15 -22.88 -28.97
N LYS A 191 -4.10 -24.22 -29.15
CA LYS A 191 -2.87 -25.03 -29.00
C LYS A 191 -1.68 -24.60 -29.87
N ALA A 192 -1.88 -23.69 -30.81
CA ALA A 192 -0.90 -23.24 -31.79
C ALA A 192 -0.42 -21.79 -31.60
N THR A 193 -0.91 -21.06 -30.61
CA THR A 193 -0.56 -19.65 -30.41
C THR A 193 0.16 -19.47 -29.08
N ASN A 194 1.26 -18.71 -29.08
CA ASN A 194 1.89 -18.25 -27.84
C ASN A 194 0.88 -17.36 -27.10
N SER A 195 0.23 -17.88 -26.07
CA SER A 195 -0.65 -17.10 -25.21
C SER A 195 0.19 -16.15 -24.35
N GLN A 196 -0.04 -14.85 -24.48
CA GLN A 196 0.63 -13.86 -23.65
C GLN A 196 -0.14 -13.67 -22.35
N THR A 197 0.47 -14.06 -21.23
CA THR A 197 -0.05 -13.81 -19.89
C THR A 197 0.71 -12.66 -19.27
N ILE A 198 0.00 -11.62 -18.82
CA ILE A 198 0.55 -10.50 -18.06
C ILE A 198 0.04 -10.62 -16.64
N GLU A 199 0.94 -10.75 -15.68
CA GLU A 199 0.58 -10.76 -14.27
C GLU A 199 0.51 -9.32 -13.74
N LEU A 200 -0.59 -9.00 -13.05
CA LEU A 200 -0.85 -7.70 -12.45
C LEU A 200 -0.69 -7.80 -10.94
N THR A 201 0.11 -6.91 -10.36
CA THR A 201 0.28 -6.85 -8.91
C THR A 201 -0.85 -6.03 -8.30
N PRO A 202 -1.68 -6.59 -7.41
CA PRO A 202 -2.66 -5.82 -6.67
C PRO A 202 -1.99 -4.75 -5.80
N ILE A 203 -2.50 -3.52 -5.86
CA ILE A 203 -2.01 -2.38 -5.07
C ILE A 203 -2.45 -2.52 -3.62
N TYR A 204 -3.68 -3.01 -3.40
CA TYR A 204 -4.23 -3.17 -2.06
C TYR A 204 -5.25 -4.32 -2.00
N SER A 205 -5.32 -4.94 -0.83
CA SER A 205 -6.29 -5.97 -0.50
C SER A 205 -6.86 -5.67 0.89
N LEU A 206 -8.19 -5.49 0.99
CA LEU A 206 -8.83 -5.02 2.22
C LEU A 206 -8.80 -6.04 3.35
N ASN A 207 -9.07 -7.30 3.04
CA ASN A 207 -9.22 -8.37 4.03
C ASN A 207 -8.39 -9.60 3.63
N PRO A 208 -7.04 -9.50 3.66
CA PRO A 208 -6.19 -10.65 3.33
C PRO A 208 -6.26 -11.69 4.45
N VAL A 209 -6.70 -12.90 4.12
CA VAL A 209 -6.74 -14.03 5.05
C VAL A 209 -5.96 -15.20 4.48
N LYS A 210 -5.30 -15.96 5.36
CA LYS A 210 -4.58 -17.18 4.96
C LYS A 210 -5.50 -18.40 4.90
N LYS A 211 -6.66 -18.36 5.57
CA LYS A 211 -7.57 -19.52 5.70
C LYS A 211 -9.00 -19.09 5.94
N PHE A 212 -9.97 -19.80 5.35
CA PHE A 212 -11.39 -19.66 5.68
C PHE A 212 -12.12 -21.00 5.62
N LYS A 213 -13.25 -21.11 6.36
CA LYS A 213 -13.99 -22.38 6.45
C LYS A 213 -15.21 -22.41 5.54
N LYS A 214 -16.03 -21.36 5.53
CA LYS A 214 -17.29 -21.32 4.76
C LYS A 214 -17.37 -20.16 3.78
N ASN A 215 -17.28 -18.95 4.27
CA ASN A 215 -17.44 -17.75 3.47
C ASN A 215 -16.24 -16.83 3.65
N TYR A 216 -15.84 -16.19 2.58
CA TYR A 216 -14.82 -15.17 2.56
C TYR A 216 -15.24 -14.09 1.57
N ARG A 217 -14.98 -12.83 1.91
CA ARG A 217 -15.22 -11.67 1.04
C ARG A 217 -14.08 -10.71 1.17
N ASN A 218 -13.67 -10.13 0.05
CA ASN A 218 -12.56 -9.18 0.00
C ASN A 218 -12.80 -8.14 -1.07
N VAL A 219 -12.13 -6.99 -0.95
CA VAL A 219 -12.02 -5.98 -1.99
C VAL A 219 -10.56 -5.91 -2.41
N LEU A 220 -10.32 -6.13 -3.69
CA LEU A 220 -9.03 -6.05 -4.33
C LEU A 220 -8.94 -4.77 -5.11
N VAL A 221 -7.81 -4.06 -4.99
CA VAL A 221 -7.56 -2.83 -5.75
C VAL A 221 -6.43 -3.08 -6.72
N ILE A 222 -6.68 -2.80 -8.00
CA ILE A 222 -5.69 -2.86 -9.07
C ILE A 222 -5.67 -1.53 -9.82
N GLU A 223 -4.60 -1.25 -10.53
CA GLU A 223 -4.56 -0.11 -11.45
C GLU A 223 -5.61 -0.26 -12.55
N LYS A 224 -6.20 0.86 -12.94
CA LYS A 224 -7.14 0.92 -14.05
C LYS A 224 -6.42 0.53 -15.34
N LEU A 225 -6.98 -0.42 -16.04
CA LEU A 225 -6.46 -0.90 -17.32
C LEU A 225 -7.60 -1.05 -18.32
N THR A 226 -7.28 -0.83 -19.56
CA THR A 226 -8.15 -1.18 -20.69
C THR A 226 -7.42 -2.26 -21.51
N PHE A 227 -8.15 -3.23 -22.01
CA PHE A 227 -7.60 -4.32 -22.79
C PHE A 227 -8.56 -4.68 -23.93
N PRO A 228 -8.06 -5.27 -25.03
CA PRO A 228 -8.91 -5.71 -26.16
C PRO A 228 -9.90 -6.78 -25.73
N ASP A 229 -11.02 -6.93 -26.44
CA ASP A 229 -12.07 -7.92 -26.17
C ASP A 229 -11.60 -9.39 -26.32
N GLU A 230 -10.47 -9.60 -26.99
CA GLU A 230 -9.81 -10.90 -27.07
C GLU A 230 -9.10 -11.32 -25.77
N LYS A 231 -8.94 -10.42 -24.81
CA LYS A 231 -8.32 -10.68 -23.51
C LYS A 231 -9.37 -10.70 -22.38
N VAL A 232 -9.01 -11.37 -21.30
CA VAL A 232 -9.82 -11.45 -20.08
C VAL A 232 -8.93 -11.24 -18.85
N LEU A 233 -9.52 -10.64 -17.83
CA LEU A 233 -8.89 -10.50 -16.52
C LEU A 233 -9.28 -11.71 -15.67
N ARG A 234 -8.28 -12.50 -15.22
CA ARG A 234 -8.50 -13.68 -14.37
C ARG A 234 -8.00 -13.41 -12.96
N LEU A 235 -8.87 -13.63 -11.97
CA LEU A 235 -8.49 -13.70 -10.57
C LEU A 235 -8.39 -15.18 -10.21
N GLU A 236 -7.18 -15.68 -10.02
CA GLU A 236 -6.89 -17.07 -9.66
C GLU A 236 -6.58 -17.14 -8.17
N ILE A 237 -7.29 -17.96 -7.43
CA ILE A 237 -7.07 -18.21 -6.01
C ILE A 237 -6.67 -19.66 -5.85
N SER A 238 -5.41 -19.91 -5.44
CA SER A 238 -4.85 -21.24 -5.24
C SER A 238 -4.85 -21.64 -3.77
N GLU A 239 -5.00 -22.94 -3.52
CA GLU A 239 -4.93 -23.56 -2.20
C GLU A 239 -3.51 -24.06 -1.92
N ASN A 240 -3.02 -23.82 -0.70
CA ASN A 240 -1.70 -24.29 -0.24
C ASN A 240 -1.72 -25.80 0.06
N GLN A 241 -1.68 -26.60 -1.01
CA GLN A 241 -1.69 -28.07 -0.98
C GLN A 241 -0.91 -28.62 -2.19
N ILE A 242 -0.35 -29.82 -2.05
CA ILE A 242 0.17 -30.55 -3.23
C ILE A 242 -1.05 -30.87 -4.13
N SER A 243 -1.11 -30.31 -5.34
CA SER A 243 -2.29 -30.37 -6.22
C SER A 243 -3.54 -29.71 -5.62
N GLY A 244 -3.36 -28.54 -4.97
CA GLY A 244 -4.42 -27.79 -4.34
C GLY A 244 -5.51 -27.35 -5.29
N ARG A 245 -6.69 -27.07 -4.74
CA ARG A 245 -7.84 -26.55 -5.50
C ARG A 245 -7.52 -25.15 -6.01
N VAL A 246 -7.82 -24.90 -7.26
CA VAL A 246 -7.73 -23.55 -7.83
C VAL A 246 -9.13 -23.12 -8.26
N ILE A 247 -9.53 -21.91 -7.88
CA ILE A 247 -10.76 -21.30 -8.36
C ILE A 247 -10.43 -20.00 -9.07
N THR A 248 -11.01 -19.85 -10.27
CA THR A 248 -10.74 -18.71 -11.15
C THR A 248 -12.02 -17.93 -11.41
N LEU A 249 -12.00 -16.62 -11.20
CA LEU A 249 -13.00 -15.69 -11.69
C LEU A 249 -12.48 -15.09 -13.00
N THR A 250 -13.29 -15.13 -14.03
CA THR A 250 -12.98 -14.53 -15.33
C THR A 250 -13.85 -13.31 -15.53
N ILE A 251 -13.23 -12.15 -15.62
CA ILE A 251 -13.86 -10.85 -15.84
C ILE A 251 -13.59 -10.47 -17.30
N GLU A 252 -14.63 -10.28 -18.07
CA GLU A 252 -14.52 -9.91 -19.49
C GLU A 252 -14.35 -8.39 -19.63
N TYR A 253 -13.97 -7.97 -20.83
CA TYR A 253 -13.79 -6.54 -21.14
C TYR A 253 -15.08 -5.73 -20.92
N GLU A 254 -16.21 -6.33 -21.33
CA GLU A 254 -17.55 -5.71 -21.15
C GLU A 254 -17.89 -5.51 -19.66
N ASP A 255 -17.46 -6.41 -18.78
CA ASP A 255 -17.65 -6.29 -17.33
C ASP A 255 -16.90 -5.08 -16.76
N ILE A 256 -15.70 -4.83 -17.29
CA ILE A 256 -14.87 -3.67 -16.90
C ILE A 256 -15.46 -2.35 -17.44
N LEU A 257 -15.95 -2.35 -18.67
CA LEU A 257 -16.61 -1.18 -19.27
C LEU A 257 -17.90 -0.77 -18.53
N ASN A 258 -18.61 -1.76 -18.00
CA ASN A 258 -19.82 -1.58 -17.21
C ASN A 258 -19.56 -1.41 -15.71
N ALA A 259 -18.28 -1.25 -15.30
CA ALA A 259 -17.95 -0.97 -13.92
C ALA A 259 -18.66 0.30 -13.42
N ASP A 260 -19.27 0.22 -12.25
CA ASP A 260 -19.96 1.36 -11.63
C ASP A 260 -18.98 2.51 -11.35
N GLY A 261 -19.39 3.73 -11.70
CA GLY A 261 -18.77 4.94 -11.17
C GLY A 261 -19.03 5.02 -9.66
N PHE A 262 -18.05 5.49 -8.90
CA PHE A 262 -18.23 5.67 -7.46
C PHE A 262 -19.09 6.93 -7.20
N ASP A 263 -20.27 6.73 -6.62
CA ASP A 263 -21.07 7.84 -6.11
C ASP A 263 -20.59 8.20 -4.69
N SER A 264 -20.32 9.51 -4.45
CA SER A 264 -19.91 10.01 -3.15
C SER A 264 -20.90 9.68 -2.01
N ASP A 265 -22.15 9.38 -2.34
CA ASP A 265 -23.17 8.96 -1.38
C ASP A 265 -22.89 7.58 -0.76
N ILE A 266 -22.08 6.74 -1.42
CA ILE A 266 -21.61 5.47 -0.84
C ILE A 266 -20.72 5.73 0.38
N LEU A 267 -19.91 6.81 0.36
CA LEU A 267 -19.11 7.22 1.51
C LEU A 267 -19.96 7.70 2.69
N LYS A 268 -21.08 8.34 2.44
CA LYS A 268 -22.00 8.84 3.49
C LYS A 268 -22.75 7.71 4.18
N ASN A 269 -23.04 6.64 3.47
CA ASN A 269 -23.77 5.48 3.96
C ASN A 269 -22.90 4.41 4.63
N SER A 270 -21.57 4.54 4.56
CA SER A 270 -20.66 3.60 5.19
C SER A 270 -20.43 3.93 6.67
N SER A 271 -21.49 3.78 7.51
CA SER A 271 -21.39 3.81 8.97
C SER A 271 -20.56 2.66 9.59
N CYS A 272 -19.92 1.83 8.78
CA CYS A 272 -19.07 0.72 9.18
C CYS A 272 -17.58 1.05 9.08
N TYR A 273 -17.17 2.25 9.51
CA TYR A 273 -15.76 2.49 9.79
C TYR A 273 -15.43 1.93 11.17
N PRO A 274 -14.65 0.88 11.31
CA PRO A 274 -13.99 0.63 12.58
C PRO A 274 -12.97 1.75 12.73
N TYR A 275 -13.21 2.65 13.67
CA TYR A 275 -12.33 3.77 14.09
C TYR A 275 -10.88 3.34 14.37
N TYR A 276 -10.61 2.06 14.42
CA TYR A 276 -9.33 1.43 14.76
C TYR A 276 -8.29 1.37 13.61
N TYR A 277 -8.66 1.63 12.35
CA TYR A 277 -7.73 1.47 11.21
C TYR A 277 -7.14 2.77 10.64
N ILE A 278 -7.53 3.93 11.19
CA ILE A 278 -6.98 5.23 10.73
C ILE A 278 -5.63 5.53 11.39
N TYR A 279 -5.27 4.81 12.47
CA TYR A 279 -4.08 5.06 13.29
C TYR A 279 -3.23 3.80 13.55
N ARG A 280 -3.20 2.86 12.61
CA ARG A 280 -2.21 1.77 12.62
C ARG A 280 -1.50 1.66 11.31
#